data_e942bfa345967d6bfd58aea9fad409f8
#
_entry.id   e942bfa345967d6bfd58aea9fad409f8
#
_cell.length_a   1.000
_cell.length_b   1.000
_cell.length_c   1.000
_cell.angle_alpha   90.00
_cell.angle_beta   90.00
_cell.angle_gamma   90.00
#
_symmetry.space_group_name_H-M   'P 1'
#
loop_
_entity.id
_entity.type
_entity.pdbx_description
1 polymer ?
#
loop_
_entity_poly.entity_id
_entity_poly.type
_entity_poly.pdbx_seq_one_letter_code
_entity_poly.pdbx_strand_id
1 'polypeptide(L)'
;MSDPRHARWAGLALLLAAALLYLATLDNGLRPGELAGGDLITHQYAQVQARPGNAPGYPLYTLGGWLWFHGLRALLGPASNPTAILSAYSTLWALLALALLYLLILELAGNWLLGLLLGAFYGLSYFFWYYAVSSEQYASAVAQTLAMVVLALRWEAIQPRAGAPRGDGYLLTLALLAGLALAHMITVAVIVPPLLWFILSRQPQLLRRGRLIAAAAALALLPLLSYAFIYLRGLQHPEWRGAGDWPSAAAWFLDFISTGQGRDELTWTLRPLWTANFPALLWQKLTWIVLVGGLAGLALLPRRRAFFLGSTLLLYGVLAFIDRQGNWYQVVMPAYPLLIAAFAVAVQAIWQRIARAPWPASRRRLALAALTALLLALVLVRFLHSWPHTNQRNRGDDTALLPGRAILADQPAAGAAIFATGQEMLSLRYLGEIWGERGDVQAVSSQQAAAALAGAARPLYATRAAAPLIAAELDGELHLSSAGQTLIRLSRTPAGTLPAGVRRLDLAAGDGLALLGIDAPPPQAGQPWPVRLYWQAQARPGQDWSVSLRPTLHGQPLRGAAGEIVQQDAAHPVHGAYPTSRWQAGEVVADDYLLPLPAGAPPDGVQVVLYRRLADGSFENLAVLQTP
;
A
#
# COMPACT_ATOMS: atom_id res chain seq x y z
N MET A 1 -40.93 7.97 -18.62
CA MET A 1 -40.35 6.95 -17.71
C MET A 1 -39.50 6.03 -18.56
N SER A 2 -38.26 5.83 -18.20
CA SER A 2 -37.37 4.88 -18.90
C SER A 2 -37.90 3.45 -18.69
N ASP A 3 -37.84 2.60 -19.74
CA ASP A 3 -38.16 1.18 -19.64
C ASP A 3 -37.29 0.55 -18.53
N PRO A 4 -37.87 -0.08 -17.49
CA PRO A 4 -37.15 -0.66 -16.37
C PRO A 4 -36.14 -1.76 -16.81
N ARG A 5 -36.35 -2.41 -17.95
CA ARG A 5 -35.41 -3.39 -18.50
C ARG A 5 -34.13 -2.72 -18.98
N HIS A 6 -34.23 -1.63 -19.74
CA HIS A 6 -33.06 -0.87 -20.21
C HIS A 6 -32.26 -0.28 -19.03
N ALA A 7 -32.97 0.20 -18.01
CA ALA A 7 -32.30 0.72 -16.81
C ALA A 7 -31.48 -0.37 -16.07
N ARG A 8 -32.02 -1.59 -15.95
CA ARG A 8 -31.30 -2.70 -15.32
C ARG A 8 -30.06 -3.12 -16.12
N TRP A 9 -30.21 -3.29 -17.43
CA TRP A 9 -29.11 -3.71 -18.29
C TRP A 9 -28.01 -2.64 -18.37
N ALA A 10 -28.36 -1.37 -18.43
CA ALA A 10 -27.40 -0.26 -18.43
C ALA A 10 -26.61 -0.20 -17.10
N GLY A 11 -27.28 -0.39 -15.97
CA GLY A 11 -26.61 -0.48 -14.66
C GLY A 11 -25.65 -1.66 -14.58
N LEU A 12 -26.08 -2.85 -15.02
CA LEU A 12 -25.22 -4.03 -15.07
C LEU A 12 -24.02 -3.85 -16.01
N ALA A 13 -24.23 -3.25 -17.18
CA ALA A 13 -23.15 -2.94 -18.11
C ALA A 13 -22.12 -1.97 -17.53
N LEU A 14 -22.57 -0.92 -16.82
CA LEU A 14 -21.68 0.00 -16.10
C LEU A 14 -20.82 -0.74 -15.08
N LEU A 15 -21.44 -1.56 -14.25
CA LEU A 15 -20.73 -2.28 -13.19
C LEU A 15 -19.75 -3.33 -13.73
N LEU A 16 -20.16 -4.06 -14.77
CA LEU A 16 -19.30 -5.04 -15.42
C LEU A 16 -18.09 -4.36 -16.08
N ALA A 17 -18.33 -3.29 -16.84
CA ALA A 17 -17.24 -2.53 -17.47
C ALA A 17 -16.27 -1.94 -16.44
N ALA A 18 -16.80 -1.36 -15.34
CA ALA A 18 -15.99 -0.85 -14.25
C ALA A 18 -15.21 -1.98 -13.55
N ALA A 19 -15.84 -3.13 -13.26
CA ALA A 19 -15.17 -4.27 -12.64
C ALA A 19 -14.02 -4.80 -13.49
N LEU A 20 -14.23 -4.99 -14.80
CA LEU A 20 -13.19 -5.43 -15.72
C LEU A 20 -12.03 -4.43 -15.78
N LEU A 21 -12.35 -3.13 -15.86
CA LEU A 21 -11.34 -2.07 -15.90
C LEU A 21 -10.51 -2.01 -14.59
N TYR A 22 -11.19 -2.02 -13.43
CA TYR A 22 -10.53 -1.95 -12.14
C TYR A 22 -9.68 -3.19 -11.87
N LEU A 23 -10.15 -4.38 -12.21
CA LEU A 23 -9.34 -5.59 -12.10
C LEU A 23 -8.16 -5.60 -13.08
N ALA A 24 -8.30 -5.02 -14.28
CA ALA A 24 -7.21 -4.91 -15.23
C ALA A 24 -6.12 -3.91 -14.80
N THR A 25 -6.47 -2.92 -13.97
CA THR A 25 -5.56 -1.86 -13.48
C THR A 25 -5.26 -1.97 -11.99
N LEU A 26 -5.64 -3.09 -11.37
CA LEU A 26 -5.52 -3.35 -9.93
C LEU A 26 -4.08 -3.31 -9.48
N ASP A 27 -3.83 -2.63 -8.37
CA ASP A 27 -2.52 -2.58 -7.72
C ASP A 27 -2.10 -3.97 -7.23
N ASN A 28 -0.92 -4.40 -7.62
CA ASN A 28 -0.35 -5.70 -7.31
C ASN A 28 1.13 -5.63 -6.89
N GLY A 29 1.66 -4.44 -6.68
CA GLY A 29 3.04 -4.18 -6.30
C GLY A 29 3.16 -3.14 -5.19
N LEU A 30 4.39 -2.74 -4.89
CA LEU A 30 4.70 -1.69 -3.94
C LEU A 30 5.91 -0.89 -4.41
N ARG A 31 5.81 0.43 -4.31
CA ARG A 31 6.94 1.34 -4.43
C ARG A 31 7.71 1.45 -3.11
N PRO A 32 9.00 1.76 -3.13
CA PRO A 32 9.78 1.96 -1.91
C PRO A 32 9.17 3.00 -0.95
N GLY A 33 8.64 4.11 -1.48
CA GLY A 33 7.97 5.14 -0.67
C GLY A 33 6.68 4.66 -0.02
N GLU A 34 5.88 3.83 -0.71
CA GLU A 34 4.64 3.24 -0.18
C GLU A 34 4.93 2.25 0.96
N LEU A 35 6.03 1.50 0.87
CA LEU A 35 6.46 0.58 1.93
C LEU A 35 6.98 1.32 3.17
N ALA A 36 7.57 2.51 2.98
CA ALA A 36 8.12 3.31 4.07
C ALA A 36 7.05 3.93 4.98
N GLY A 37 5.82 4.12 4.48
CA GLY A 37 4.72 4.69 5.28
C GLY A 37 3.53 5.13 4.43
N GLY A 38 2.48 5.61 5.12
CA GLY A 38 1.24 6.10 4.52
C GLY A 38 0.05 5.18 4.78
N ASP A 39 -1.12 5.60 4.30
CA ASP A 39 -2.39 4.91 4.55
C ASP A 39 -2.41 3.51 3.92
N LEU A 40 -1.91 3.37 2.69
CA LEU A 40 -1.90 2.13 1.94
C LEU A 40 -1.26 0.97 2.74
N ILE A 41 -0.01 1.17 3.19
CA ILE A 41 0.72 0.12 3.91
C ILE A 41 0.11 -0.15 5.28
N THR A 42 -0.38 0.90 5.96
CA THR A 42 -1.05 0.77 7.25
C THR A 42 -2.33 -0.06 7.14
N HIS A 43 -3.15 0.17 6.10
CA HIS A 43 -4.34 -0.62 5.85
C HIS A 43 -4.03 -2.07 5.50
N GLN A 44 -2.97 -2.33 4.72
CA GLN A 44 -2.56 -3.68 4.38
C GLN A 44 -2.18 -4.48 5.62
N TYR A 45 -1.33 -3.91 6.49
CA TYR A 45 -1.00 -4.56 7.76
C TYR A 45 -2.22 -4.72 8.67
N ALA A 46 -3.07 -3.70 8.78
CA ALA A 46 -4.27 -3.74 9.60
C ALA A 46 -5.21 -4.86 9.16
N GLN A 47 -5.43 -5.01 7.85
CA GLN A 47 -6.32 -6.02 7.29
C GLN A 47 -5.73 -7.44 7.32
N VAL A 48 -4.42 -7.61 7.20
CA VAL A 48 -3.81 -8.95 7.29
C VAL A 48 -3.73 -9.45 8.74
N GLN A 49 -3.30 -8.59 9.66
CA GLN A 49 -3.02 -8.97 11.05
C GLN A 49 -4.16 -8.68 12.03
N ALA A 50 -5.26 -8.09 11.56
CA ALA A 50 -6.33 -7.57 12.41
C ALA A 50 -5.77 -6.65 13.51
N ARG A 51 -4.89 -5.70 13.15
CA ARG A 51 -4.35 -4.71 14.08
C ARG A 51 -5.06 -3.35 13.90
N PRO A 52 -4.94 -2.41 14.86
CA PRO A 52 -5.41 -1.06 14.66
C PRO A 52 -4.81 -0.43 13.40
N GLY A 53 -5.63 0.23 12.60
CA GLY A 53 -5.19 1.05 11.45
C GLY A 53 -4.73 2.44 11.92
N ASN A 54 -4.78 3.44 11.02
CA ASN A 54 -4.58 4.84 11.40
C ASN A 54 -5.69 5.32 12.35
N ALA A 55 -5.37 6.23 13.26
CA ALA A 55 -6.37 6.80 14.17
C ALA A 55 -7.59 7.37 13.41
N PRO A 56 -8.80 7.13 13.87
CA PRO A 56 -9.25 6.43 15.09
C PRO A 56 -9.35 4.90 14.97
N GLY A 57 -8.72 4.25 13.96
CA GLY A 57 -8.58 2.80 13.85
C GLY A 57 -9.54 2.10 12.90
N TYR A 58 -10.64 2.74 12.51
CA TYR A 58 -11.62 2.24 11.53
C TYR A 58 -11.97 0.74 11.69
N PRO A 59 -12.45 0.30 12.87
CA PRO A 59 -12.51 -1.12 13.22
C PRO A 59 -13.33 -1.97 12.24
N LEU A 60 -14.43 -1.44 11.71
CA LEU A 60 -15.28 -2.21 10.79
C LEU A 60 -14.69 -2.31 9.39
N TYR A 61 -13.97 -1.29 8.92
CA TYR A 61 -13.23 -1.38 7.66
C TYR A 61 -12.10 -2.42 7.77
N THR A 62 -11.35 -2.37 8.87
CA THR A 62 -10.26 -3.30 9.16
C THR A 62 -10.75 -4.74 9.25
N LEU A 63 -11.79 -5.00 10.05
CA LEU A 63 -12.36 -6.36 10.20
C LEU A 63 -12.99 -6.89 8.90
N GLY A 64 -13.67 -6.04 8.13
CA GLY A 64 -14.19 -6.39 6.82
C GLY A 64 -13.07 -6.75 5.84
N GLY A 65 -11.98 -5.99 5.82
CA GLY A 65 -10.80 -6.27 5.00
C GLY A 65 -10.06 -7.53 5.45
N TRP A 66 -10.00 -7.79 6.77
CA TRP A 66 -9.45 -9.03 7.31
C TRP A 66 -10.22 -10.27 6.84
N LEU A 67 -11.54 -10.24 6.94
CA LEU A 67 -12.41 -11.31 6.44
C LEU A 67 -12.24 -11.51 4.93
N TRP A 68 -12.20 -10.41 4.17
CA TRP A 68 -11.96 -10.43 2.73
C TRP A 68 -10.62 -11.06 2.38
N PHE A 69 -9.54 -10.60 3.00
CA PHE A 69 -8.19 -11.08 2.72
C PHE A 69 -8.05 -12.58 3.00
N HIS A 70 -8.42 -13.01 4.22
CA HIS A 70 -8.28 -14.41 4.61
C HIS A 70 -9.23 -15.32 3.85
N GLY A 71 -10.45 -14.87 3.56
CA GLY A 71 -11.41 -15.62 2.75
C GLY A 71 -10.92 -15.83 1.32
N LEU A 72 -10.45 -14.78 0.65
CA LEU A 72 -9.91 -14.90 -0.71
C LEU A 72 -8.59 -15.66 -0.75
N ARG A 73 -7.70 -15.46 0.22
CA ARG A 73 -6.44 -16.19 0.26
C ARG A 73 -6.66 -17.70 0.51
N ALA A 74 -7.65 -18.05 1.31
CA ALA A 74 -8.06 -19.45 1.48
C ALA A 74 -8.62 -20.07 0.18
N LEU A 75 -9.34 -19.27 -0.62
CA LEU A 75 -9.90 -19.70 -1.91
C LEU A 75 -8.85 -19.77 -3.02
N LEU A 76 -7.98 -18.77 -3.13
CA LEU A 76 -7.00 -18.62 -4.23
C LEU A 76 -5.67 -19.32 -3.96
N GLY A 77 -5.42 -19.72 -2.71
CA GLY A 77 -4.17 -20.36 -2.27
C GLY A 77 -3.08 -19.38 -1.80
N PRO A 78 -2.06 -19.89 -1.09
CA PRO A 78 -1.01 -19.10 -0.44
C PRO A 78 -0.08 -18.38 -1.44
N ALA A 79 0.00 -18.84 -2.68
CA ALA A 79 0.79 -18.21 -3.75
C ALA A 79 0.11 -16.96 -4.36
N SER A 80 -1.14 -16.67 -3.98
CA SER A 80 -1.86 -15.50 -4.48
C SER A 80 -1.23 -14.20 -3.98
N ASN A 81 -1.20 -13.17 -4.85
CA ASN A 81 -0.62 -11.87 -4.54
C ASN A 81 -1.43 -11.14 -3.44
N PRO A 82 -0.86 -10.90 -2.23
CA PRO A 82 -1.58 -10.27 -1.13
C PRO A 82 -1.98 -8.81 -1.44
N THR A 83 -1.11 -8.03 -2.09
CA THR A 83 -1.39 -6.64 -2.45
C THR A 83 -2.60 -6.55 -3.36
N ALA A 84 -2.70 -7.43 -4.36
CA ALA A 84 -3.86 -7.48 -5.26
C ALA A 84 -5.15 -7.88 -4.53
N ILE A 85 -5.09 -8.84 -3.60
CA ILE A 85 -6.27 -9.24 -2.80
C ILE A 85 -6.77 -8.09 -1.95
N LEU A 86 -5.86 -7.36 -1.28
CA LEU A 86 -6.20 -6.23 -0.43
C LEU A 86 -6.76 -5.06 -1.24
N SER A 87 -6.18 -4.76 -2.40
CA SER A 87 -6.65 -3.72 -3.31
C SER A 87 -8.04 -4.03 -3.89
N ALA A 88 -8.34 -5.31 -4.15
CA ALA A 88 -9.66 -5.73 -4.61
C ALA A 88 -10.80 -5.47 -3.58
N TYR A 89 -10.47 -5.32 -2.29
CA TYR A 89 -11.46 -4.90 -1.29
C TYR A 89 -11.97 -3.47 -1.55
N SER A 90 -11.09 -2.56 -1.94
CA SER A 90 -11.46 -1.20 -2.35
C SER A 90 -12.28 -1.21 -3.64
N THR A 91 -11.96 -2.11 -4.58
CA THR A 91 -12.76 -2.31 -5.81
C THR A 91 -14.21 -2.69 -5.50
N LEU A 92 -14.44 -3.57 -4.53
CA LEU A 92 -15.80 -3.94 -4.11
C LEU A 92 -16.61 -2.70 -3.65
N TRP A 93 -16.01 -1.86 -2.81
CA TRP A 93 -16.64 -0.62 -2.34
C TRP A 93 -16.87 0.39 -3.47
N ALA A 94 -15.94 0.48 -4.42
CA ALA A 94 -16.07 1.35 -5.58
C ALA A 94 -17.23 0.91 -6.51
N LEU A 95 -17.38 -0.39 -6.74
CA LEU A 95 -18.51 -0.91 -7.52
C LEU A 95 -19.86 -0.64 -6.81
N LEU A 96 -19.90 -0.79 -5.48
CA LEU A 96 -21.08 -0.42 -4.70
C LEU A 96 -21.39 1.09 -4.80
N ALA A 97 -20.37 1.94 -4.73
CA ALA A 97 -20.52 3.39 -4.90
C ALA A 97 -21.08 3.74 -6.29
N LEU A 98 -20.57 3.11 -7.36
CA LEU A 98 -21.08 3.32 -8.72
C LEU A 98 -22.53 2.84 -8.88
N ALA A 99 -22.88 1.70 -8.28
CA ALA A 99 -24.26 1.22 -8.28
C ALA A 99 -25.20 2.22 -7.59
N LEU A 100 -24.78 2.75 -6.45
CA LEU A 100 -25.56 3.73 -5.68
C LEU A 100 -25.65 5.08 -6.40
N LEU A 101 -24.58 5.53 -7.06
CA LEU A 101 -24.62 6.75 -7.88
C LEU A 101 -25.58 6.56 -9.09
N TYR A 102 -25.51 5.42 -9.75
CA TYR A 102 -26.44 5.07 -10.85
C TYR A 102 -27.89 5.14 -10.35
N LEU A 103 -28.20 4.52 -9.21
CA LEU A 103 -29.53 4.57 -8.59
C LEU A 103 -29.95 5.98 -8.21
N LEU A 104 -29.03 6.78 -7.67
CA LEU A 104 -29.30 8.18 -7.30
C LEU A 104 -29.67 9.02 -8.52
N ILE A 105 -28.95 8.85 -9.63
CA ILE A 105 -29.26 9.54 -10.90
C ILE A 105 -30.62 9.10 -11.44
N LEU A 106 -30.93 7.81 -11.36
CA LEU A 106 -32.28 7.32 -11.75
C LEU A 106 -33.39 7.93 -10.88
N GLU A 107 -33.16 8.05 -9.57
CA GLU A 107 -34.14 8.63 -8.62
C GLU A 107 -34.36 10.13 -8.88
N LEU A 108 -33.30 10.86 -9.22
CA LEU A 108 -33.39 12.32 -9.41
C LEU A 108 -33.77 12.73 -10.82
N ALA A 109 -33.21 12.09 -11.84
CA ALA A 109 -33.36 12.46 -13.25
C ALA A 109 -34.28 11.51 -14.05
N GLY A 110 -34.52 10.29 -13.59
CA GLY A 110 -35.39 9.31 -14.25
C GLY A 110 -34.86 8.83 -15.61
N ASN A 111 -33.56 8.96 -15.90
CA ASN A 111 -32.96 8.69 -17.19
C ASN A 111 -31.75 7.73 -17.05
N TRP A 112 -31.92 6.49 -17.55
CA TRP A 112 -30.89 5.46 -17.45
C TRP A 112 -29.61 5.79 -18.25
N LEU A 113 -29.73 6.51 -19.37
CA LEU A 113 -28.58 6.89 -20.19
C LEU A 113 -27.69 7.90 -19.45
N LEU A 114 -28.30 8.86 -18.74
CA LEU A 114 -27.56 9.78 -17.88
C LEU A 114 -26.91 9.03 -16.72
N GLY A 115 -27.60 8.07 -16.12
CA GLY A 115 -27.03 7.19 -15.10
C GLY A 115 -25.79 6.46 -15.59
N LEU A 116 -25.86 5.85 -16.79
CA LEU A 116 -24.74 5.16 -17.42
C LEU A 116 -23.56 6.11 -17.68
N LEU A 117 -23.80 7.21 -18.41
CA LEU A 117 -22.73 8.12 -18.86
C LEU A 117 -22.07 8.88 -17.69
N LEU A 118 -22.87 9.39 -16.75
CA LEU A 118 -22.34 10.13 -15.62
C LEU A 118 -21.78 9.22 -14.52
N GLY A 119 -22.32 8.01 -14.37
CA GLY A 119 -21.71 6.95 -13.58
C GLY A 119 -20.33 6.55 -14.13
N ALA A 120 -20.22 6.37 -15.45
CA ALA A 120 -18.93 6.12 -16.11
C ALA A 120 -17.98 7.31 -15.96
N PHE A 121 -18.44 8.55 -16.15
CA PHE A 121 -17.63 9.75 -15.94
C PHE A 121 -17.01 9.78 -14.53
N TYR A 122 -17.80 9.48 -13.48
CA TYR A 122 -17.30 9.42 -12.12
C TYR A 122 -16.35 8.24 -11.92
N GLY A 123 -16.71 7.05 -12.38
CA GLY A 123 -15.89 5.84 -12.27
C GLY A 123 -14.51 5.96 -12.94
N LEU A 124 -14.43 6.81 -13.97
CA LEU A 124 -13.19 7.10 -14.69
C LEU A 124 -12.46 8.35 -14.18
N SER A 125 -12.94 9.00 -13.13
CA SER A 125 -12.24 10.14 -12.52
C SER A 125 -10.98 9.68 -11.79
N TYR A 126 -9.89 10.44 -11.91
CA TYR A 126 -8.56 10.03 -11.43
C TYR A 126 -8.57 9.51 -10.00
N PHE A 127 -8.95 10.33 -9.00
CA PHE A 127 -8.89 9.89 -7.61
C PHE A 127 -9.84 8.74 -7.30
N PHE A 128 -11.07 8.76 -7.83
CA PHE A 128 -11.98 7.66 -7.56
C PHE A 128 -11.46 6.33 -8.12
N TRP A 129 -10.96 6.34 -9.37
CA TRP A 129 -10.36 5.14 -9.98
C TRP A 129 -9.09 4.70 -9.24
N TYR A 130 -8.19 5.63 -8.92
CA TYR A 130 -6.98 5.33 -8.16
C TYR A 130 -7.29 4.63 -6.84
N TYR A 131 -8.22 5.20 -6.04
CA TYR A 131 -8.66 4.60 -4.77
C TYR A 131 -9.57 3.38 -4.93
N ALA A 132 -10.12 3.12 -6.10
CA ALA A 132 -10.84 1.90 -6.39
C ALA A 132 -9.92 0.70 -6.63
N VAL A 133 -8.65 0.94 -7.01
CA VAL A 133 -7.69 -0.11 -7.38
C VAL A 133 -6.49 -0.23 -6.44
N SER A 134 -6.43 0.56 -5.37
CA SER A 134 -5.40 0.52 -4.32
C SER A 134 -6.02 0.20 -2.95
N SER A 135 -5.20 -0.23 -1.97
CA SER A 135 -5.67 -0.63 -0.64
C SER A 135 -6.04 0.59 0.23
N GLU A 136 -7.17 1.25 -0.11
CA GLU A 136 -7.60 2.51 0.47
C GLU A 136 -9.09 2.51 0.82
N GLN A 137 -9.48 3.27 1.85
CA GLN A 137 -10.85 3.27 2.39
C GLN A 137 -11.81 4.27 1.74
N TYR A 138 -11.32 5.21 0.93
CA TYR A 138 -12.12 6.36 0.45
C TYR A 138 -13.31 5.99 -0.44
N ALA A 139 -13.19 4.93 -1.25
CA ALA A 139 -14.31 4.41 -2.04
C ALA A 139 -15.47 3.97 -1.15
N SER A 140 -15.19 3.47 0.05
CA SER A 140 -16.22 3.06 1.02
C SER A 140 -16.97 4.25 1.63
N ALA A 141 -16.28 5.38 1.85
CA ALA A 141 -16.91 6.61 2.32
C ALA A 141 -17.92 7.14 1.29
N VAL A 142 -17.55 7.08 0.00
CA VAL A 142 -18.46 7.43 -1.10
C VAL A 142 -19.69 6.52 -1.11
N ALA A 143 -19.50 5.20 -1.00
CA ALA A 143 -20.59 4.23 -0.98
C ALA A 143 -21.55 4.48 0.19
N GLN A 144 -21.04 4.71 1.40
CA GLN A 144 -21.85 4.97 2.59
C GLN A 144 -22.66 6.27 2.46
N THR A 145 -22.02 7.36 2.00
CA THR A 145 -22.71 8.64 1.78
C THR A 145 -23.83 8.48 0.75
N LEU A 146 -23.58 7.84 -0.38
CA LEU A 146 -24.57 7.59 -1.41
C LEU A 146 -25.69 6.67 -0.93
N ALA A 147 -25.40 5.65 -0.12
CA ALA A 147 -26.40 4.78 0.48
C ALA A 147 -27.36 5.57 1.36
N MET A 148 -26.83 6.47 2.22
CA MET A 148 -27.65 7.31 3.08
C MET A 148 -28.52 8.27 2.27
N VAL A 149 -27.99 8.87 1.20
CA VAL A 149 -28.77 9.76 0.32
C VAL A 149 -29.89 8.99 -0.41
N VAL A 150 -29.58 7.86 -1.03
CA VAL A 150 -30.57 7.04 -1.75
C VAL A 150 -31.66 6.56 -0.81
N LEU A 151 -31.31 6.08 0.39
CA LEU A 151 -32.30 5.63 1.38
C LEU A 151 -33.16 6.78 1.87
N ALA A 152 -32.59 7.96 2.10
CA ALA A 152 -33.34 9.14 2.51
C ALA A 152 -34.37 9.58 1.46
N LEU A 153 -33.98 9.60 0.18
CA LEU A 153 -34.88 9.93 -0.93
C LEU A 153 -35.98 8.88 -1.12
N ARG A 154 -35.67 7.59 -0.99
CA ARG A 154 -36.64 6.51 -1.02
C ARG A 154 -37.62 6.58 0.15
N TRP A 155 -37.10 6.88 1.35
CA TRP A 155 -37.96 7.13 2.51
C TRP A 155 -38.91 8.31 2.24
N GLU A 156 -38.40 9.43 1.70
CA GLU A 156 -39.24 10.57 1.34
C GLU A 156 -40.35 10.20 0.35
N ALA A 157 -40.03 9.39 -0.66
CA ALA A 157 -40.99 8.99 -1.71
C ALA A 157 -42.19 8.20 -1.20
N ILE A 158 -42.04 7.44 -0.11
CA ILE A 158 -43.11 6.64 0.48
C ILE A 158 -43.92 7.43 1.53
N GLN A 159 -43.53 8.67 1.89
CA GLN A 159 -44.24 9.45 2.90
C GLN A 159 -45.55 10.00 2.36
N PRO A 160 -46.70 9.76 3.01
CA PRO A 160 -47.95 10.38 2.63
C PRO A 160 -47.88 11.91 2.80
N ARG A 161 -48.64 12.62 1.98
CA ARG A 161 -48.73 14.08 2.09
C ARG A 161 -49.39 14.50 3.41
N ALA A 162 -50.31 13.69 3.90
CA ALA A 162 -50.93 13.80 5.20
C ALA A 162 -51.15 12.39 5.77
N GLY A 163 -50.95 12.22 7.08
CA GLY A 163 -51.15 10.95 7.78
C GLY A 163 -49.95 10.50 8.60
N ALA A 164 -50.02 9.27 9.15
CA ALA A 164 -48.97 8.70 9.98
C ALA A 164 -47.69 8.45 9.20
N PRO A 165 -46.49 8.67 9.82
CA PRO A 165 -45.22 8.36 9.20
C PRO A 165 -45.11 6.87 8.81
N ARG A 166 -44.52 6.60 7.66
CA ARG A 166 -44.24 5.25 7.15
C ARG A 166 -42.76 5.04 6.97
N GLY A 167 -42.35 3.79 6.87
CA GLY A 167 -40.98 3.43 6.51
C GLY A 167 -39.98 3.53 7.67
N ASP A 168 -40.39 3.13 8.88
CA ASP A 168 -39.53 3.06 10.06
C ASP A 168 -38.23 2.27 9.77
N GLY A 169 -38.31 1.19 8.97
CA GLY A 169 -37.14 0.43 8.56
C GLY A 169 -36.07 1.27 7.86
N TYR A 170 -36.47 2.23 7.00
CA TYR A 170 -35.51 3.16 6.39
C TYR A 170 -34.83 4.05 7.43
N LEU A 171 -35.59 4.56 8.42
CA LEU A 171 -35.03 5.41 9.48
C LEU A 171 -34.05 4.63 10.37
N LEU A 172 -34.41 3.39 10.72
CA LEU A 172 -33.54 2.50 11.49
C LEU A 172 -32.27 2.12 10.71
N THR A 173 -32.39 1.85 9.41
CA THR A 173 -31.22 1.59 8.55
C THR A 173 -30.35 2.84 8.43
N LEU A 174 -30.92 4.04 8.29
CA LEU A 174 -30.16 5.28 8.26
C LEU A 174 -29.44 5.55 9.59
N ALA A 175 -30.06 5.24 10.72
CA ALA A 175 -29.43 5.33 12.04
C ALA A 175 -28.23 4.35 12.17
N LEU A 176 -28.42 3.10 11.73
CA LEU A 176 -27.34 2.12 11.67
C LEU A 176 -26.18 2.60 10.77
N LEU A 177 -26.48 3.13 9.58
CA LEU A 177 -25.45 3.66 8.67
C LEU A 177 -24.72 4.88 9.25
N ALA A 178 -25.42 5.73 10.03
CA ALA A 178 -24.77 6.84 10.74
C ALA A 178 -23.77 6.34 11.79
N GLY A 179 -24.09 5.27 12.53
CA GLY A 179 -23.16 4.61 13.44
C GLY A 179 -22.02 3.90 12.71
N LEU A 180 -22.33 3.21 11.61
CA LEU A 180 -21.32 2.60 10.73
C LEU A 180 -20.33 3.65 10.21
N ALA A 181 -20.78 4.85 9.85
CA ALA A 181 -19.92 5.93 9.40
C ALA A 181 -18.84 6.27 10.45
N LEU A 182 -19.21 6.33 11.73
CA LEU A 182 -18.26 6.61 12.81
C LEU A 182 -17.24 5.48 13.03
N ALA A 183 -17.62 4.23 12.80
CA ALA A 183 -16.76 3.06 13.00
C ALA A 183 -16.03 2.60 11.73
N HIS A 184 -16.29 3.24 10.58
CA HIS A 184 -15.74 2.86 9.28
C HIS A 184 -14.97 4.00 8.60
N MET A 185 -15.56 5.19 8.49
CA MET A 185 -14.93 6.41 7.95
C MET A 185 -15.63 7.64 8.52
N ILE A 186 -15.02 8.25 9.53
CA ILE A 186 -15.64 9.32 10.34
C ILE A 186 -16.11 10.53 9.51
N THR A 187 -15.44 10.84 8.40
CA THR A 187 -15.80 11.97 7.54
C THR A 187 -17.19 11.83 6.89
N VAL A 188 -17.72 10.61 6.81
CA VAL A 188 -19.11 10.37 6.37
C VAL A 188 -20.13 10.93 7.34
N ALA A 189 -19.81 11.09 8.63
CA ALA A 189 -20.71 11.66 9.62
C ALA A 189 -21.13 13.11 9.30
N VAL A 190 -20.40 13.80 8.45
CA VAL A 190 -20.74 15.15 7.93
C VAL A 190 -22.16 15.21 7.31
N ILE A 191 -22.66 14.10 6.75
CA ILE A 191 -24.02 14.07 6.18
C ILE A 191 -25.13 14.02 7.26
N VAL A 192 -24.81 13.63 8.51
CA VAL A 192 -25.83 13.38 9.54
C VAL A 192 -26.67 14.61 9.87
N PRO A 193 -26.12 15.81 10.11
CA PRO A 193 -26.93 17.00 10.38
C PRO A 193 -27.91 17.36 9.24
N PRO A 194 -27.47 17.44 7.95
CA PRO A 194 -28.39 17.62 6.81
C PRO A 194 -29.46 16.52 6.72
N LEU A 195 -29.10 15.27 6.97
CA LEU A 195 -30.02 14.14 6.94
C LEU A 195 -31.11 14.26 8.02
N LEU A 196 -30.71 14.57 9.25
CA LEU A 196 -31.65 14.80 10.34
C LEU A 196 -32.62 15.95 10.01
N TRP A 197 -32.10 17.07 9.50
CA TRP A 197 -32.94 18.16 9.03
C TRP A 197 -33.92 17.70 7.93
N PHE A 198 -33.44 16.95 6.94
CA PHE A 198 -34.28 16.44 5.85
C PHE A 198 -35.44 15.57 6.35
N ILE A 199 -35.16 14.67 7.30
CA ILE A 199 -36.15 13.79 7.90
C ILE A 199 -37.15 14.59 8.74
N LEU A 200 -36.67 15.41 9.67
CA LEU A 200 -37.52 16.14 10.62
C LEU A 200 -38.32 17.25 9.95
N SER A 201 -37.80 17.90 8.92
CA SER A 201 -38.56 18.89 8.12
C SER A 201 -39.71 18.24 7.34
N ARG A 202 -39.67 16.93 7.07
CA ARG A 202 -40.75 16.18 6.40
C ARG A 202 -41.79 15.66 7.41
N GLN A 203 -41.32 15.16 8.55
CA GLN A 203 -42.12 14.47 9.54
C GLN A 203 -41.72 14.89 10.98
N PRO A 204 -42.04 16.12 11.42
CA PRO A 204 -41.65 16.60 12.75
C PRO A 204 -42.29 15.77 13.91
N GLN A 205 -43.40 15.06 13.63
CA GLN A 205 -44.06 14.17 14.59
C GLN A 205 -43.18 12.99 15.04
N LEU A 206 -42.12 12.66 14.28
CA LEU A 206 -41.16 11.62 14.66
C LEU A 206 -40.51 11.91 16.02
N LEU A 207 -40.33 13.17 16.39
CA LEU A 207 -39.81 13.58 17.71
C LEU A 207 -40.69 13.10 18.89
N ARG A 208 -41.95 12.77 18.64
CA ARG A 208 -42.87 12.23 19.65
C ARG A 208 -42.85 10.70 19.73
N ARG A 209 -42.09 10.03 18.86
CA ARG A 209 -42.05 8.56 18.79
C ARG A 209 -40.86 8.01 19.59
N GLY A 210 -40.93 8.12 20.93
CA GLY A 210 -39.84 7.77 21.83
C GLY A 210 -39.22 6.36 21.59
N ARG A 211 -40.09 5.35 21.32
CA ARG A 211 -39.62 3.98 21.03
C ARG A 211 -38.78 3.89 19.74
N LEU A 212 -39.19 4.62 18.70
CA LEU A 212 -38.43 4.66 17.45
C LEU A 212 -37.11 5.39 17.63
N ILE A 213 -37.09 6.50 18.38
CA ILE A 213 -35.88 7.25 18.69
C ILE A 213 -34.91 6.38 19.49
N ALA A 214 -35.39 5.67 20.52
CA ALA A 214 -34.56 4.77 21.31
C ALA A 214 -33.99 3.63 20.47
N ALA A 215 -34.78 3.01 19.58
CA ALA A 215 -34.29 1.98 18.65
C ALA A 215 -33.28 2.53 17.66
N ALA A 216 -33.52 3.74 17.11
CA ALA A 216 -32.56 4.40 16.20
C ALA A 216 -31.24 4.73 16.92
N ALA A 217 -31.29 5.25 18.13
CA ALA A 217 -30.12 5.52 18.97
C ALA A 217 -29.34 4.23 19.27
N ALA A 218 -30.04 3.15 19.66
CA ALA A 218 -29.40 1.85 19.89
C ALA A 218 -28.69 1.32 18.64
N LEU A 219 -29.34 1.40 17.47
CA LEU A 219 -28.75 0.98 16.21
C LEU A 219 -27.58 1.88 15.76
N ALA A 220 -27.62 3.18 16.05
CA ALA A 220 -26.49 4.09 15.78
C ALA A 220 -25.29 3.82 16.72
N LEU A 221 -25.53 3.39 17.95
CA LEU A 221 -24.49 3.06 18.91
C LEU A 221 -23.91 1.65 18.70
N LEU A 222 -24.68 0.72 18.14
CA LEU A 222 -24.25 -0.68 17.95
C LEU A 222 -22.91 -0.83 17.21
N PRO A 223 -22.65 -0.15 16.07
CA PRO A 223 -21.37 -0.25 15.37
C PRO A 223 -20.18 0.26 16.20
N LEU A 224 -20.40 1.18 17.15
CA LEU A 224 -19.33 1.72 17.99
C LEU A 224 -18.78 0.69 18.97
N LEU A 225 -19.53 -0.38 19.26
CA LEU A 225 -19.02 -1.51 20.06
C LEU A 225 -17.80 -2.17 19.39
N SER A 226 -17.65 -2.03 18.07
CA SER A 226 -16.46 -2.51 17.36
C SER A 226 -15.16 -1.84 17.81
N TYR A 227 -15.20 -0.67 18.46
CA TYR A 227 -14.01 -0.04 19.04
C TYR A 227 -13.39 -0.86 20.18
N ALA A 228 -14.18 -1.76 20.82
CA ALA A 228 -13.62 -2.74 21.75
C ALA A 228 -12.54 -3.61 21.11
N PHE A 229 -12.66 -3.92 19.80
CA PHE A 229 -11.63 -4.61 19.05
C PHE A 229 -10.30 -3.83 19.08
N ILE A 230 -10.32 -2.51 18.81
CA ILE A 230 -9.11 -1.68 18.85
C ILE A 230 -8.45 -1.74 20.23
N TYR A 231 -9.24 -1.54 21.30
CA TYR A 231 -8.75 -1.62 22.67
C TYR A 231 -8.10 -2.98 22.98
N LEU A 232 -8.79 -4.08 22.63
CA LEU A 232 -8.31 -5.45 22.91
C LEU A 232 -7.03 -5.76 22.15
N ARG A 233 -6.93 -5.34 20.87
CA ARG A 233 -5.71 -5.56 20.08
C ARG A 233 -4.53 -4.75 20.61
N GLY A 234 -4.75 -3.49 21.00
CA GLY A 234 -3.70 -2.69 21.63
C GLY A 234 -3.32 -3.20 23.03
N LEU A 235 -4.21 -3.87 23.76
CA LEU A 235 -3.89 -4.52 25.02
C LEU A 235 -3.03 -5.78 24.82
N GLN A 236 -3.39 -6.61 23.81
CA GLN A 236 -2.67 -7.86 23.48
C GLN A 236 -1.29 -7.60 22.84
N HIS A 237 -1.15 -6.49 22.10
CA HIS A 237 -0.01 -6.13 21.28
C HIS A 237 0.46 -4.71 21.59
N PRO A 238 1.18 -4.49 22.71
CA PRO A 238 1.68 -3.17 23.06
C PRO A 238 2.55 -2.52 21.97
N GLU A 239 3.25 -3.33 21.19
CA GLU A 239 4.09 -2.92 20.05
C GLU A 239 3.30 -2.28 18.90
N TRP A 240 1.98 -2.42 18.87
CA TRP A 240 1.10 -1.81 17.86
C TRP A 240 0.54 -0.45 18.28
N ARG A 241 0.89 0.03 19.46
CA ARG A 241 0.39 1.32 19.95
C ARG A 241 1.06 2.53 19.30
N GLY A 242 2.08 2.31 18.46
CA GLY A 242 2.84 3.39 17.85
C GLY A 242 3.91 3.98 18.79
N ALA A 243 4.51 5.07 18.36
CA ALA A 243 5.51 5.78 19.16
C ALA A 243 4.85 6.56 20.31
N GLY A 244 5.34 6.37 21.52
CA GLY A 244 4.89 7.08 22.72
C GLY A 244 4.95 6.21 23.96
N ASP A 245 5.14 6.87 25.11
CA ASP A 245 5.11 6.23 26.43
C ASP A 245 3.69 6.29 26.99
N TRP A 246 3.00 5.18 26.89
CA TRP A 246 1.62 5.06 27.34
C TRP A 246 1.55 4.41 28.73
N PRO A 247 1.03 5.12 29.77
CA PRO A 247 0.96 4.56 31.13
C PRO A 247 0.02 3.35 31.23
N SER A 248 -0.91 3.22 30.27
CA SER A 248 -1.82 2.08 30.19
C SER A 248 -2.40 1.91 28.77
N ALA A 249 -2.96 0.74 28.49
CA ALA A 249 -3.72 0.50 27.26
C ALA A 249 -4.95 1.42 27.13
N ALA A 250 -5.58 1.78 28.26
CA ALA A 250 -6.73 2.69 28.28
C ALA A 250 -6.30 4.13 27.92
N ALA A 251 -5.17 4.61 28.44
CA ALA A 251 -4.64 5.93 28.08
C ALA A 251 -4.32 6.01 26.59
N TRP A 252 -3.62 5.01 26.06
CA TRP A 252 -3.38 4.90 24.62
C TRP A 252 -4.67 4.90 23.81
N PHE A 253 -5.64 4.06 24.20
CA PHE A 253 -6.90 3.91 23.46
C PHE A 253 -7.68 5.22 23.40
N LEU A 254 -7.78 5.94 24.51
CA LEU A 254 -8.49 7.23 24.55
C LEU A 254 -7.82 8.29 23.67
N ASP A 255 -6.50 8.35 23.68
CA ASP A 255 -5.75 9.25 22.80
C ASP A 255 -5.94 8.87 21.34
N PHE A 256 -5.80 7.58 21.03
CA PHE A 256 -5.93 7.02 19.69
C PHE A 256 -7.30 7.29 19.06
N ILE A 257 -8.41 7.02 19.78
CA ILE A 257 -9.77 7.27 19.26
C ILE A 257 -10.15 8.76 19.23
N SER A 258 -9.50 9.57 20.07
CA SER A 258 -9.71 11.02 20.06
C SER A 258 -8.99 11.71 18.90
N THR A 259 -8.27 10.94 18.08
CA THR A 259 -7.54 11.40 16.89
C THR A 259 -6.54 12.52 17.17
N GLY A 260 -5.76 12.41 18.27
CA GLY A 260 -4.63 13.31 18.53
C GLY A 260 -3.65 13.35 17.35
N GLN A 261 -3.47 12.20 16.68
CA GLN A 261 -2.72 12.10 15.44
C GLN A 261 -3.54 12.63 14.25
N GLY A 262 -2.95 13.46 13.40
CA GLY A 262 -3.60 14.04 12.21
C GLY A 262 -4.42 15.31 12.45
N ARG A 263 -4.57 15.78 13.70
CA ARG A 263 -5.20 17.08 13.98
C ARG A 263 -4.32 18.28 13.62
N ASP A 264 -3.04 18.08 13.56
CA ASP A 264 -2.06 19.13 13.24
C ASP A 264 -2.23 19.66 11.81
N GLU A 265 -2.87 18.88 10.93
CA GLU A 265 -3.20 19.27 9.56
C GLU A 265 -4.45 20.18 9.50
N LEU A 266 -5.31 20.19 10.54
CA LEU A 266 -6.54 20.99 10.55
C LEU A 266 -6.25 22.47 10.84
N THR A 267 -6.62 23.32 9.91
CA THR A 267 -6.38 24.75 9.98
C THR A 267 -7.66 25.53 10.26
N TRP A 268 -7.79 26.07 11.48
CA TRP A 268 -8.95 26.82 11.94
C TRP A 268 -8.92 28.31 11.58
N THR A 269 -7.81 28.80 11.00
CA THR A 269 -7.67 30.18 10.56
C THR A 269 -8.17 30.37 9.14
N LEU A 270 -8.57 31.60 8.77
CA LEU A 270 -8.95 31.91 7.39
C LEU A 270 -7.74 32.04 6.45
N ARG A 271 -6.52 32.08 6.97
CA ARG A 271 -5.29 32.19 6.17
C ARG A 271 -4.45 30.91 6.28
N PRO A 272 -3.84 30.50 5.16
CA PRO A 272 -4.03 31.01 3.78
C PRO A 272 -5.39 30.57 3.24
N LEU A 273 -6.07 31.42 2.45
CA LEU A 273 -7.29 31.07 1.73
C LEU A 273 -7.05 29.99 0.67
N TRP A 274 -5.85 30.03 0.05
CA TRP A 274 -5.42 29.14 -1.02
C TRP A 274 -4.11 28.48 -0.66
N THR A 275 -3.98 27.20 -1.01
CA THR A 275 -2.72 26.46 -1.02
C THR A 275 -2.42 26.02 -2.46
N ALA A 276 -1.27 25.41 -2.71
CA ALA A 276 -0.83 25.03 -4.06
C ALA A 276 -1.90 24.24 -4.84
N ASN A 277 -2.63 23.34 -4.14
CA ASN A 277 -3.62 22.44 -4.75
C ASN A 277 -5.08 22.78 -4.42
N PHE A 278 -5.33 23.59 -3.37
CA PHE A 278 -6.70 23.90 -2.95
C PHE A 278 -7.18 25.22 -3.59
N PRO A 279 -8.34 25.26 -4.26
CA PRO A 279 -9.27 24.18 -4.59
C PRO A 279 -9.10 23.69 -6.05
N ALA A 280 -7.90 23.77 -6.63
CA ALA A 280 -7.64 23.46 -8.04
C ALA A 280 -8.19 22.08 -8.45
N LEU A 281 -8.02 21.08 -7.59
CA LEU A 281 -8.48 19.72 -7.86
C LEU A 281 -10.00 19.63 -8.06
N LEU A 282 -10.80 20.50 -7.46
CA LEU A 282 -12.26 20.46 -7.57
C LEU A 282 -12.71 20.58 -9.05
N TRP A 283 -12.24 21.60 -9.76
CA TRP A 283 -12.60 21.78 -11.18
C TRP A 283 -11.82 20.87 -12.11
N GLN A 284 -10.60 20.46 -11.76
CA GLN A 284 -9.89 19.45 -12.53
C GLN A 284 -10.61 18.08 -12.46
N LYS A 285 -11.18 17.71 -11.30
CA LYS A 285 -11.92 16.47 -11.12
C LYS A 285 -13.29 16.49 -11.77
N LEU A 286 -14.05 17.53 -11.56
CA LEU A 286 -15.42 17.63 -12.06
C LEU A 286 -15.53 18.25 -13.45
N THR A 287 -14.52 19.00 -13.89
CA THR A 287 -14.59 19.98 -14.97
C THR A 287 -15.54 21.15 -14.65
N TRP A 288 -15.33 22.31 -15.27
CA TRP A 288 -16.23 23.46 -15.07
C TRP A 288 -17.67 23.19 -15.50
N ILE A 289 -17.85 22.37 -16.54
CA ILE A 289 -19.18 21.98 -17.06
C ILE A 289 -19.98 21.25 -16.00
N VAL A 290 -19.39 20.24 -15.38
CA VAL A 290 -20.06 19.43 -14.35
C VAL A 290 -20.22 20.21 -13.06
N LEU A 291 -19.25 21.02 -12.67
CA LEU A 291 -19.31 21.84 -11.46
C LEU A 291 -20.44 22.87 -11.56
N VAL A 292 -20.41 23.72 -12.59
CA VAL A 292 -21.42 24.77 -12.78
C VAL A 292 -22.80 24.17 -13.09
N GLY A 293 -22.84 23.15 -13.94
CA GLY A 293 -24.09 22.46 -14.26
C GLY A 293 -24.67 21.70 -13.06
N GLY A 294 -23.81 21.17 -12.16
CA GLY A 294 -24.24 20.54 -10.91
C GLY A 294 -24.89 21.56 -9.94
N LEU A 295 -24.27 22.72 -9.78
CA LEU A 295 -24.86 23.81 -8.99
C LEU A 295 -26.19 24.30 -9.58
N ALA A 296 -26.28 24.44 -10.91
CA ALA A 296 -27.54 24.74 -11.59
C ALA A 296 -28.59 23.64 -11.37
N GLY A 297 -28.17 22.37 -11.44
CA GLY A 297 -29.04 21.22 -11.18
C GLY A 297 -29.59 21.20 -9.76
N LEU A 298 -28.82 21.58 -8.76
CA LEU A 298 -29.32 21.75 -7.38
C LEU A 298 -30.47 22.75 -7.31
N ALA A 299 -30.35 23.88 -8.02
CA ALA A 299 -31.39 24.90 -8.05
C ALA A 299 -32.69 24.42 -8.73
N LEU A 300 -32.62 23.39 -9.59
CA LEU A 300 -33.79 22.79 -10.24
C LEU A 300 -34.49 21.72 -9.38
N LEU A 301 -33.88 21.27 -8.30
CA LEU A 301 -34.47 20.30 -7.38
C LEU A 301 -35.56 20.93 -6.51
N PRO A 302 -36.53 20.12 -6.01
CA PRO A 302 -37.45 20.56 -4.96
C PRO A 302 -36.69 21.14 -3.77
N ARG A 303 -37.14 22.26 -3.22
CA ARG A 303 -36.42 23.03 -2.18
C ARG A 303 -35.84 22.18 -1.05
N ARG A 304 -36.58 21.16 -0.59
CA ARG A 304 -36.10 20.27 0.48
C ARG A 304 -34.92 19.40 0.05
N ARG A 305 -34.99 18.80 -1.15
CA ARG A 305 -33.88 18.00 -1.71
C ARG A 305 -32.67 18.89 -2.03
N ALA A 306 -32.92 20.07 -2.59
CA ALA A 306 -31.88 21.07 -2.85
C ALA A 306 -31.13 21.48 -1.57
N PHE A 307 -31.90 21.75 -0.48
CA PHE A 307 -31.29 22.09 0.81
C PHE A 307 -30.51 20.91 1.40
N PHE A 308 -31.04 19.68 1.36
CA PHE A 308 -30.38 18.49 1.87
C PHE A 308 -29.03 18.25 1.16
N LEU A 309 -29.03 18.19 -0.16
CA LEU A 309 -27.81 17.97 -0.93
C LEU A 309 -26.88 19.17 -0.86
N GLY A 310 -27.40 20.39 -0.93
CA GLY A 310 -26.62 21.62 -0.88
C GLY A 310 -25.94 21.84 0.47
N SER A 311 -26.63 21.58 1.59
CA SER A 311 -26.03 21.67 2.93
C SER A 311 -24.99 20.55 3.16
N THR A 312 -25.22 19.35 2.64
CA THR A 312 -24.21 18.27 2.65
C THR A 312 -22.95 18.71 1.89
N LEU A 313 -23.10 19.24 0.69
CA LEU A 313 -21.99 19.77 -0.10
C LEU A 313 -21.25 20.92 0.58
N LEU A 314 -22.02 21.83 1.21
CA LEU A 314 -21.43 22.94 1.97
C LEU A 314 -20.58 22.43 3.15
N LEU A 315 -21.09 21.46 3.91
CA LEU A 315 -20.34 20.91 5.05
C LEU A 315 -19.08 20.16 4.62
N TYR A 316 -19.12 19.40 3.51
CA TYR A 316 -17.91 18.82 2.93
C TYR A 316 -16.95 19.91 2.43
N GLY A 317 -17.46 21.00 1.86
CA GLY A 317 -16.65 22.14 1.46
C GLY A 317 -15.99 22.84 2.66
N VAL A 318 -16.71 23.02 3.77
CA VAL A 318 -16.16 23.56 5.03
C VAL A 318 -15.08 22.63 5.59
N LEU A 319 -15.34 21.31 5.63
CA LEU A 319 -14.35 20.34 6.11
C LEU A 319 -13.11 20.36 5.23
N ALA A 320 -13.26 20.35 3.90
CA ALA A 320 -12.15 20.47 2.95
C ALA A 320 -11.37 21.78 3.13
N PHE A 321 -12.04 22.89 3.46
CA PHE A 321 -11.38 24.15 3.75
C PHE A 321 -10.57 24.12 5.05
N ILE A 322 -11.10 23.47 6.09
CA ILE A 322 -10.38 23.26 7.36
C ILE A 322 -9.15 22.37 7.14
N ASP A 323 -9.28 21.36 6.30
CA ASP A 323 -8.22 20.38 5.96
C ASP A 323 -7.37 20.79 4.72
N ARG A 324 -7.41 22.05 4.29
CA ARG A 324 -6.81 22.50 3.02
C ARG A 324 -5.28 22.39 2.95
N GLN A 325 -4.61 22.18 4.07
CA GLN A 325 -3.18 21.93 4.14
C GLN A 325 -2.86 20.43 4.18
N GLY A 326 -3.85 19.60 4.48
CA GLY A 326 -3.74 18.15 4.54
C GLY A 326 -4.40 17.46 3.33
N ASN A 327 -5.11 16.38 3.63
CA ASN A 327 -5.70 15.45 2.65
C ASN A 327 -7.11 15.83 2.19
N TRP A 328 -7.45 17.13 2.15
CA TRP A 328 -8.78 17.65 1.83
C TRP A 328 -9.43 17.02 0.57
N TYR A 329 -8.63 16.68 -0.44
CA TYR A 329 -9.11 16.09 -1.70
C TYR A 329 -9.65 14.66 -1.52
N GLN A 330 -9.21 13.95 -0.51
CA GLN A 330 -9.73 12.63 -0.11
C GLN A 330 -11.02 12.78 0.69
N VAL A 331 -11.02 13.71 1.62
CA VAL A 331 -12.16 14.01 2.49
C VAL A 331 -13.39 14.46 1.71
N VAL A 332 -13.21 15.25 0.65
CA VAL A 332 -14.28 15.80 -0.19
C VAL A 332 -14.82 14.80 -1.23
N MET A 333 -14.21 13.64 -1.41
CA MET A 333 -14.62 12.65 -2.42
C MET A 333 -16.12 12.30 -2.40
N PRO A 334 -16.80 12.15 -1.24
CA PRO A 334 -18.24 11.87 -1.23
C PRO A 334 -19.11 13.00 -1.80
N ALA A 335 -18.59 14.24 -1.90
CA ALA A 335 -19.32 15.38 -2.46
C ALA A 335 -19.42 15.31 -4.00
N TYR A 336 -18.40 14.77 -4.67
CA TYR A 336 -18.34 14.73 -6.13
C TYR A 336 -19.54 14.03 -6.77
N PRO A 337 -19.93 12.81 -6.36
CA PRO A 337 -21.08 12.12 -6.95
C PRO A 337 -22.40 12.83 -6.68
N LEU A 338 -22.53 13.60 -5.60
CA LEU A 338 -23.73 14.40 -5.33
C LEU A 338 -23.86 15.55 -6.35
N LEU A 339 -22.76 16.23 -6.68
CA LEU A 339 -22.75 17.24 -7.74
C LEU A 339 -23.01 16.64 -9.12
N ILE A 340 -22.48 15.46 -9.41
CA ILE A 340 -22.71 14.74 -10.67
C ILE A 340 -24.19 14.33 -10.79
N ALA A 341 -24.80 13.86 -9.70
CA ALA A 341 -26.21 13.53 -9.69
C ALA A 341 -27.10 14.78 -9.88
N ALA A 342 -26.73 15.92 -9.29
CA ALA A 342 -27.39 17.18 -9.55
C ALA A 342 -27.17 17.66 -11.01
N PHE A 343 -26.00 17.49 -11.57
CA PHE A 343 -25.74 17.76 -12.99
C PHE A 343 -26.64 16.94 -13.91
N ALA A 344 -26.90 15.66 -13.55
CA ALA A 344 -27.87 14.84 -14.29
C ALA A 344 -29.26 15.49 -14.35
N VAL A 345 -29.68 16.17 -13.29
CA VAL A 345 -30.97 16.89 -13.26
C VAL A 345 -30.95 18.06 -14.24
N ALA A 346 -29.87 18.85 -14.28
CA ALA A 346 -29.71 19.95 -15.24
C ALA A 346 -29.74 19.46 -16.70
N VAL A 347 -28.98 18.40 -16.99
CA VAL A 347 -28.95 17.78 -18.33
C VAL A 347 -30.32 17.22 -18.69
N GLN A 348 -31.02 16.59 -17.75
CA GLN A 348 -32.38 16.07 -17.98
C GLN A 348 -33.37 17.22 -18.28
N ALA A 349 -33.24 18.36 -17.64
CA ALA A 349 -34.07 19.53 -17.94
C ALA A 349 -33.82 20.05 -19.36
N ILE A 350 -32.56 20.10 -19.80
CA ILE A 350 -32.18 20.43 -21.19
C ILE A 350 -32.75 19.39 -22.15
N TRP A 351 -32.58 18.10 -21.86
CA TRP A 351 -33.11 16.99 -22.66
C TRP A 351 -34.62 17.12 -22.87
N GLN A 352 -35.37 17.37 -21.79
CA GLN A 352 -36.82 17.55 -21.85
C GLN A 352 -37.23 18.79 -22.64
N ARG A 353 -36.50 19.90 -22.52
CA ARG A 353 -36.74 21.11 -23.34
C ARG A 353 -36.55 20.86 -24.81
N ILE A 354 -35.48 20.17 -25.21
CA ILE A 354 -35.23 19.78 -26.59
C ILE A 354 -36.33 18.82 -27.11
N ALA A 355 -36.70 17.82 -26.33
CA ALA A 355 -37.71 16.84 -26.70
C ALA A 355 -39.11 17.46 -26.89
N ARG A 356 -39.42 18.53 -26.14
CA ARG A 356 -40.70 19.29 -26.22
C ARG A 356 -40.65 20.50 -27.15
N ALA A 357 -39.46 20.83 -27.69
CA ALA A 357 -39.32 22.01 -28.55
C ALA A 357 -40.18 21.88 -29.81
N PRO A 358 -40.78 22.97 -30.33
CA PRO A 358 -41.59 23.00 -31.53
C PRO A 358 -40.71 22.91 -32.79
N TRP A 359 -39.74 22.02 -32.80
CA TRP A 359 -38.83 21.80 -33.92
C TRP A 359 -39.24 20.57 -34.73
N PRO A 360 -38.84 20.48 -36.01
CA PRO A 360 -38.96 19.25 -36.77
C PRO A 360 -38.31 18.05 -36.05
N ALA A 361 -38.88 16.86 -36.26
CA ALA A 361 -38.41 15.65 -35.56
C ALA A 361 -36.91 15.36 -35.83
N SER A 362 -36.44 15.63 -37.05
CA SER A 362 -35.03 15.52 -37.45
C SER A 362 -34.12 16.42 -36.60
N ARG A 363 -34.48 17.70 -36.43
CA ARG A 363 -33.73 18.68 -35.64
C ARG A 363 -33.69 18.31 -34.15
N ARG A 364 -34.82 17.81 -33.61
CA ARG A 364 -34.86 17.32 -32.21
C ARG A 364 -33.94 16.12 -32.01
N ARG A 365 -33.99 15.13 -32.93
CA ARG A 365 -33.10 13.96 -32.88
C ARG A 365 -31.64 14.37 -32.99
N LEU A 366 -31.31 15.27 -33.87
CA LEU A 366 -29.94 15.80 -34.02
C LEU A 366 -29.46 16.50 -32.74
N ALA A 367 -30.28 17.34 -32.13
CA ALA A 367 -29.93 18.04 -30.88
C ALA A 367 -29.74 17.08 -29.70
N LEU A 368 -30.59 16.03 -29.57
CA LEU A 368 -30.43 15.01 -28.56
C LEU A 368 -29.20 14.12 -28.83
N ALA A 369 -28.92 13.78 -30.08
CA ALA A 369 -27.70 13.07 -30.46
C ALA A 369 -26.45 13.89 -30.16
N ALA A 370 -26.46 15.20 -30.45
CA ALA A 370 -25.36 16.11 -30.12
C ALA A 370 -25.12 16.22 -28.61
N LEU A 371 -26.18 16.30 -27.79
CA LEU A 371 -26.06 16.29 -26.33
C LEU A 371 -25.47 14.97 -25.81
N THR A 372 -25.92 13.84 -26.40
CA THR A 372 -25.35 12.51 -26.05
C THR A 372 -23.88 12.42 -26.45
N ALA A 373 -23.54 12.90 -27.66
CA ALA A 373 -22.15 12.90 -28.13
C ALA A 373 -21.24 13.77 -27.26
N LEU A 374 -21.74 14.91 -26.76
CA LEU A 374 -21.00 15.77 -25.81
C LEU A 374 -20.74 15.04 -24.50
N LEU A 375 -21.71 14.31 -23.94
CA LEU A 375 -21.53 13.51 -22.72
C LEU A 375 -20.56 12.35 -22.94
N LEU A 376 -20.64 11.67 -24.10
CA LEU A 376 -19.67 10.63 -24.46
C LEU A 376 -18.25 11.20 -24.60
N ALA A 377 -18.10 12.36 -25.24
CA ALA A 377 -16.81 13.04 -25.33
C ALA A 377 -16.26 13.40 -23.95
N LEU A 378 -17.12 13.83 -23.03
CA LEU A 378 -16.73 14.12 -21.64
C LEU A 378 -16.21 12.86 -20.94
N VAL A 379 -16.88 11.72 -21.12
CA VAL A 379 -16.44 10.41 -20.59
C VAL A 379 -15.11 9.98 -21.20
N LEU A 380 -14.98 10.10 -22.53
CA LEU A 380 -13.75 9.73 -23.25
C LEU A 380 -12.55 10.58 -22.81
N VAL A 381 -12.73 11.91 -22.76
CA VAL A 381 -11.68 12.83 -22.27
C VAL A 381 -11.28 12.48 -20.85
N ARG A 382 -12.24 12.13 -19.99
CA ARG A 382 -11.96 11.69 -18.62
C ARG A 382 -11.15 10.42 -18.60
N PHE A 383 -11.50 9.41 -19.39
CA PHE A 383 -10.75 8.17 -19.51
C PHE A 383 -9.29 8.41 -19.95
N LEU A 384 -9.11 9.14 -21.06
CA LEU A 384 -7.79 9.41 -21.62
C LEU A 384 -6.89 10.20 -20.66
N HIS A 385 -7.47 11.15 -19.90
CA HIS A 385 -6.74 11.91 -18.91
C HIS A 385 -6.35 11.08 -17.67
N SER A 386 -7.22 10.18 -17.22
CA SER A 386 -7.00 9.41 -15.98
C SER A 386 -6.15 8.17 -16.19
N TRP A 387 -6.25 7.49 -17.33
CA TRP A 387 -5.60 6.21 -17.62
C TRP A 387 -4.10 6.16 -17.29
N PRO A 388 -3.25 7.13 -17.69
CA PRO A 388 -1.82 7.05 -17.43
C PRO A 388 -1.45 7.07 -15.94
N HIS A 389 -2.35 7.60 -15.10
CA HIS A 389 -2.11 7.85 -13.68
C HIS A 389 -2.82 6.85 -12.75
N THR A 390 -3.78 6.08 -13.29
CA THR A 390 -4.63 5.17 -12.50
C THR A 390 -4.33 3.69 -12.72
N ASN A 391 -3.54 3.34 -13.74
CA ASN A 391 -3.08 1.98 -13.90
C ASN A 391 -1.97 1.68 -12.88
N GLN A 392 -2.32 0.89 -11.87
CA GLN A 392 -1.41 0.52 -10.77
C GLN A 392 -0.84 -0.90 -10.95
N ARG A 393 -1.18 -1.58 -12.04
CA ARG A 393 -0.76 -2.96 -12.26
C ARG A 393 0.63 -3.04 -12.89
N ASN A 394 1.53 -3.84 -12.31
CA ASN A 394 2.87 -4.12 -12.81
C ASN A 394 3.66 -2.83 -13.12
N ARG A 395 3.68 -1.88 -12.22
CA ARG A 395 4.42 -0.64 -12.38
C ARG A 395 5.93 -0.94 -12.44
N GLY A 396 6.67 -0.23 -13.28
CA GLY A 396 8.11 -0.42 -13.42
C GLY A 396 8.90 -0.05 -12.15
N ASP A 397 8.31 0.76 -11.26
CA ASP A 397 8.88 1.19 -9.98
C ASP A 397 8.37 0.40 -8.76
N ASP A 398 7.70 -0.74 -8.96
CA ASP A 398 7.30 -1.70 -7.92
C ASP A 398 8.50 -2.51 -7.40
N THR A 399 9.49 -1.82 -6.87
CA THR A 399 10.79 -2.39 -6.47
C THR A 399 10.96 -2.57 -4.96
N ALA A 400 9.94 -2.19 -4.16
CA ALA A 400 10.03 -2.20 -2.70
C ALA A 400 10.43 -3.54 -2.08
N LEU A 401 10.03 -4.65 -2.69
CA LEU A 401 10.26 -5.99 -2.16
C LEU A 401 11.56 -6.65 -2.66
N LEU A 402 12.27 -6.02 -3.62
CA LEU A 402 13.51 -6.57 -4.15
C LEU A 402 14.61 -6.75 -3.09
N PRO A 403 14.85 -5.79 -2.15
CA PRO A 403 15.87 -5.97 -1.12
C PRO A 403 15.60 -7.18 -0.21
N GLY A 404 14.34 -7.34 0.25
CA GLY A 404 13.98 -8.49 1.08
C GLY A 404 14.09 -9.83 0.34
N ARG A 405 13.71 -9.86 -0.95
CA ARG A 405 13.89 -11.06 -1.77
C ARG A 405 15.35 -11.39 -2.01
N ALA A 406 16.23 -10.40 -2.17
CA ALA A 406 17.67 -10.62 -2.25
C ALA A 406 18.22 -11.24 -0.96
N ILE A 407 17.76 -10.77 0.21
CA ILE A 407 18.10 -11.36 1.51
C ILE A 407 17.63 -12.82 1.60
N LEU A 408 16.39 -13.11 1.20
CA LEU A 408 15.84 -14.47 1.26
C LEU A 408 16.48 -15.42 0.22
N ALA A 409 17.01 -14.88 -0.90
CA ALA A 409 17.73 -15.66 -1.90
C ALA A 409 19.05 -16.26 -1.36
N ASP A 410 19.65 -15.63 -0.36
CA ASP A 410 20.82 -16.18 0.36
C ASP A 410 20.49 -17.38 1.27
N GLN A 411 19.22 -17.79 1.33
CA GLN A 411 18.73 -18.94 2.08
C GLN A 411 19.18 -18.95 3.56
N PRO A 412 18.89 -17.90 4.35
CA PRO A 412 19.23 -17.89 5.76
C PRO A 412 18.68 -19.11 6.47
N ALA A 413 19.38 -19.59 7.51
CA ALA A 413 18.98 -20.76 8.27
C ALA A 413 17.56 -20.62 8.85
N ALA A 414 16.90 -21.74 9.10
CA ALA A 414 15.58 -21.74 9.71
C ALA A 414 15.59 -21.04 11.06
N GLY A 415 14.58 -20.21 11.32
CA GLY A 415 14.46 -19.44 12.55
C GLY A 415 15.46 -18.29 12.69
N ALA A 416 16.16 -17.90 11.64
CA ALA A 416 17.19 -16.86 11.67
C ALA A 416 16.66 -15.50 12.13
N ALA A 417 17.49 -14.80 12.92
CA ALA A 417 17.36 -13.38 13.19
C ALA A 417 18.21 -12.60 12.18
N ILE A 418 17.64 -11.59 11.53
CA ILE A 418 18.35 -10.77 10.54
C ILE A 418 18.27 -9.30 10.95
N PHE A 419 19.42 -8.70 11.24
CA PHE A 419 19.53 -7.27 11.41
C PHE A 419 19.72 -6.60 10.05
N ALA A 420 18.78 -5.74 9.70
CA ALA A 420 18.76 -4.99 8.45
C ALA A 420 18.30 -3.56 8.73
N THR A 421 18.57 -2.63 7.83
CA THR A 421 18.21 -1.22 7.98
C THR A 421 17.39 -0.71 6.81
N GLY A 422 16.66 0.39 7.02
CA GLY A 422 15.91 1.07 5.98
C GLY A 422 14.99 0.15 5.17
N GLN A 423 15.09 0.20 3.86
CA GLN A 423 14.24 -0.56 2.94
C GLN A 423 14.44 -2.08 3.03
N GLU A 424 15.63 -2.55 3.38
CA GLU A 424 15.91 -3.98 3.56
C GLU A 424 15.05 -4.56 4.69
N MET A 425 15.02 -3.88 5.84
CA MET A 425 14.23 -4.29 7.00
C MET A 425 12.72 -4.25 6.69
N LEU A 426 12.24 -3.16 6.09
CA LEU A 426 10.82 -3.01 5.75
C LEU A 426 10.36 -4.08 4.76
N SER A 427 11.18 -4.33 3.73
CA SER A 427 10.92 -5.33 2.71
C SER A 427 10.89 -6.75 3.29
N LEU A 428 11.87 -7.10 4.12
CA LEU A 428 11.94 -8.42 4.77
C LEU A 428 10.72 -8.64 5.69
N ARG A 429 10.35 -7.64 6.50
CA ARG A 429 9.16 -7.71 7.35
C ARG A 429 7.88 -7.89 6.55
N TYR A 430 7.70 -7.14 5.48
CA TYR A 430 6.51 -7.24 4.64
C TYR A 430 6.39 -8.61 3.97
N LEU A 431 7.51 -9.17 3.48
CA LEU A 431 7.54 -10.52 2.92
C LEU A 431 7.16 -11.58 3.96
N GLY A 432 7.69 -11.49 5.17
CA GLY A 432 7.36 -12.43 6.25
C GLY A 432 5.94 -12.29 6.78
N GLU A 433 5.50 -11.04 7.05
CA GLU A 433 4.26 -10.77 7.77
C GLU A 433 3.02 -10.70 6.85
N ILE A 434 3.17 -10.23 5.61
CA ILE A 434 2.06 -10.05 4.66
C ILE A 434 2.04 -11.14 3.59
N TRP A 435 3.17 -11.43 2.96
CA TRP A 435 3.27 -12.49 1.96
C TRP A 435 3.29 -13.88 2.59
N GLY A 436 3.81 -14.01 3.82
CA GLY A 436 4.05 -15.30 4.48
C GLY A 436 5.26 -16.04 3.89
N GLU A 437 6.16 -15.33 3.20
CA GLU A 437 7.41 -15.86 2.69
C GLU A 437 8.42 -15.97 3.85
N ARG A 438 8.89 -17.21 4.15
CA ARG A 438 9.86 -17.45 5.22
C ARG A 438 9.50 -16.76 6.54
N GLY A 439 8.26 -16.93 6.99
CA GLY A 439 7.78 -16.37 8.26
C GLY A 439 8.55 -16.85 9.51
N ASP A 440 9.41 -17.86 9.35
CA ASP A 440 10.36 -18.34 10.35
C ASP A 440 11.55 -17.36 10.53
N VAL A 441 11.89 -16.58 9.50
CA VAL A 441 12.98 -15.57 9.51
C VAL A 441 12.43 -14.25 10.00
N GLN A 442 13.14 -13.62 10.96
CA GLN A 442 12.66 -12.40 11.60
C GLN A 442 13.64 -11.24 11.39
N ALA A 443 13.13 -10.11 10.91
CA ALA A 443 13.85 -8.84 10.99
C ALA A 443 13.87 -8.36 12.45
N VAL A 444 15.05 -8.07 12.98
CA VAL A 444 15.27 -7.75 14.40
C VAL A 444 15.86 -6.35 14.59
N SER A 445 15.56 -5.74 15.76
CA SER A 445 16.24 -4.53 16.23
C SER A 445 17.63 -4.84 16.75
N SER A 446 18.49 -3.83 16.98
CA SER A 446 19.83 -4.00 17.59
C SER A 446 19.76 -4.68 18.96
N GLN A 447 18.80 -4.30 19.80
CA GLN A 447 18.59 -4.95 21.11
C GLN A 447 18.22 -6.44 20.98
N GLN A 448 17.35 -6.78 20.03
CA GLN A 448 16.98 -8.18 19.75
C GLN A 448 18.15 -8.96 19.13
N ALA A 449 18.97 -8.31 18.30
CA ALA A 449 20.19 -8.91 17.74
C ALA A 449 21.19 -9.22 18.84
N ALA A 450 21.42 -8.29 19.79
CA ALA A 450 22.27 -8.52 20.97
C ALA A 450 21.77 -9.71 21.81
N ALA A 451 20.46 -9.80 22.06
CA ALA A 451 19.85 -10.91 22.79
C ALA A 451 19.99 -12.25 22.03
N ALA A 452 19.80 -12.26 20.71
CA ALA A 452 19.97 -13.45 19.87
C ALA A 452 21.42 -13.95 19.92
N LEU A 453 22.39 -13.04 19.88
CA LEU A 453 23.82 -13.36 19.95
C LEU A 453 24.23 -13.90 21.32
N ALA A 454 23.71 -13.32 22.41
CA ALA A 454 24.00 -13.75 23.77
C ALA A 454 23.38 -15.14 24.09
N GLY A 455 22.17 -15.38 23.63
CA GLY A 455 21.43 -16.62 23.89
C GLY A 455 21.82 -17.80 23.01
N ALA A 456 22.58 -17.61 21.95
CA ALA A 456 22.94 -18.62 20.92
C ALA A 456 21.75 -19.47 20.39
N ALA A 457 20.52 -19.06 20.71
CA ALA A 457 19.31 -19.83 20.41
C ALA A 457 18.91 -19.75 18.92
N ARG A 458 19.38 -18.71 18.23
CA ARG A 458 19.04 -18.43 16.82
C ARG A 458 20.28 -17.98 16.05
N PRO A 459 20.48 -18.41 14.80
CA PRO A 459 21.51 -17.85 13.94
C PRO A 459 21.24 -16.36 13.72
N LEU A 460 22.24 -15.52 13.97
CA LEU A 460 22.18 -14.08 13.73
C LEU A 460 22.90 -13.74 12.41
N TYR A 461 22.21 -12.97 11.58
CA TYR A 461 22.77 -12.39 10.36
C TYR A 461 22.56 -10.87 10.38
N ALA A 462 23.41 -10.18 9.63
CA ALA A 462 23.19 -8.79 9.25
C ALA A 462 23.30 -8.65 7.72
N THR A 463 22.60 -7.68 7.15
CA THR A 463 22.88 -7.34 5.74
C THR A 463 24.25 -6.65 5.63
N ARG A 464 24.84 -6.67 4.45
CA ARG A 464 26.16 -6.03 4.19
C ARG A 464 26.18 -4.57 4.64
N ALA A 465 25.10 -3.83 4.37
CA ALA A 465 24.98 -2.42 4.76
C ALA A 465 24.82 -2.25 6.28
N ALA A 466 24.19 -3.20 6.96
CA ALA A 466 23.88 -3.13 8.38
C ALA A 466 24.97 -3.74 9.27
N ALA A 467 25.82 -4.62 8.74
CA ALA A 467 26.85 -5.32 9.52
C ALA A 467 27.84 -4.37 10.26
N PRO A 468 28.38 -3.30 9.65
CA PRO A 468 29.24 -2.37 10.36
C PRO A 468 28.52 -1.64 11.50
N LEU A 469 27.23 -1.33 11.30
CA LEU A 469 26.42 -0.62 12.30
C LEU A 469 26.21 -1.48 13.54
N ILE A 470 25.73 -2.72 13.34
CA ILE A 470 25.47 -3.64 14.46
C ILE A 470 26.79 -4.09 15.13
N ALA A 471 27.89 -4.26 14.37
CA ALA A 471 29.18 -4.61 14.93
C ALA A 471 29.76 -3.51 15.85
N ALA A 472 29.41 -2.24 15.61
CA ALA A 472 29.78 -1.13 16.47
C ALA A 472 28.92 -1.04 17.75
N GLU A 473 27.69 -1.54 17.73
CA GLU A 473 26.78 -1.53 18.88
C GLU A 473 26.95 -2.75 19.79
N LEU A 474 27.48 -3.86 19.26
CA LEU A 474 27.62 -5.12 19.99
C LEU A 474 28.97 -5.17 20.73
N ASP A 475 28.92 -5.19 22.05
CA ASP A 475 30.12 -5.33 22.89
C ASP A 475 30.81 -6.69 22.66
N GLY A 476 32.17 -6.68 22.76
CA GLY A 476 33.00 -7.87 22.73
C GLY A 476 33.35 -8.37 21.33
N GLU A 477 34.10 -9.48 21.28
CA GLU A 477 34.66 -10.01 20.04
C GLU A 477 33.58 -10.66 19.19
N LEU A 478 33.60 -10.35 17.89
CA LEU A 478 32.67 -10.88 16.88
C LEU A 478 33.43 -11.58 15.76
N HIS A 479 32.94 -12.75 15.40
CA HIS A 479 33.40 -13.53 14.25
C HIS A 479 32.39 -13.40 13.11
N LEU A 480 32.87 -13.01 11.93
CA LEU A 480 32.03 -12.75 10.76
C LEU A 480 32.33 -13.77 9.66
N SER A 481 31.29 -14.21 8.96
CA SER A 481 31.41 -15.04 7.77
C SER A 481 30.35 -14.64 6.76
N SER A 482 30.69 -14.60 5.49
CA SER A 482 29.69 -14.41 4.43
C SER A 482 28.67 -15.53 4.44
N ALA A 483 27.42 -15.19 4.17
CA ALA A 483 26.31 -16.14 4.12
C ALA A 483 25.45 -15.89 2.87
N GLY A 484 26.09 -15.69 1.75
CA GLY A 484 25.52 -15.32 0.47
C GLY A 484 25.99 -13.94 0.01
N GLN A 485 25.28 -13.38 -0.96
CA GLN A 485 25.67 -12.11 -1.57
C GLN A 485 25.23 -10.88 -0.75
N THR A 486 24.25 -11.07 0.12
CA THR A 486 23.59 -9.98 0.87
C THR A 486 23.85 -10.10 2.38
N LEU A 487 24.01 -11.33 2.89
CA LEU A 487 24.05 -11.63 4.32
C LEU A 487 25.47 -11.90 4.82
N ILE A 488 25.71 -11.44 6.04
CA ILE A 488 26.89 -11.74 6.87
C ILE A 488 26.39 -12.41 8.16
N ARG A 489 26.91 -13.60 8.46
CA ARG A 489 26.65 -14.29 9.72
C ARG A 489 27.53 -13.71 10.84
N LEU A 490 26.93 -13.47 11.99
CA LEU A 490 27.61 -13.02 13.21
C LEU A 490 27.60 -14.11 14.27
N SER A 491 28.74 -14.31 14.93
CA SER A 491 28.90 -15.31 16.02
C SER A 491 29.83 -14.81 17.12
N ARG A 492 29.68 -15.34 18.33
CA ARG A 492 30.62 -15.16 19.44
C ARG A 492 31.72 -16.22 19.44
N THR A 493 31.54 -17.28 18.69
CA THR A 493 32.52 -18.36 18.60
C THR A 493 33.01 -18.50 17.17
N PRO A 494 34.34 -18.62 16.95
CA PRO A 494 34.90 -18.85 15.63
C PRO A 494 34.45 -20.22 15.07
N ALA A 495 34.21 -20.28 13.76
CA ALA A 495 34.06 -21.55 13.09
C ALA A 495 35.44 -22.21 12.93
N GLY A 496 35.60 -23.44 13.35
CA GLY A 496 36.89 -24.14 13.33
C GLY A 496 37.00 -25.22 12.26
N THR A 497 35.96 -25.51 11.50
CA THR A 497 35.90 -26.62 10.55
C THR A 497 35.36 -26.20 9.21
N LEU A 498 35.92 -26.80 8.14
CA LEU A 498 35.42 -26.69 6.78
C LEU A 498 34.08 -27.43 6.66
N PRO A 499 33.03 -26.84 6.07
CA PRO A 499 31.77 -27.54 5.85
C PRO A 499 31.91 -28.79 5.00
N ALA A 500 31.09 -29.80 5.25
CA ALA A 500 31.08 -31.03 4.45
C ALA A 500 30.70 -30.73 3.00
N GLY A 501 31.39 -31.39 2.06
CA GLY A 501 31.15 -31.25 0.61
C GLY A 501 31.96 -30.12 -0.07
N VAL A 502 32.64 -29.26 0.68
CA VAL A 502 33.51 -28.24 0.13
C VAL A 502 34.76 -28.89 -0.44
N ARG A 503 35.15 -28.46 -1.64
CA ARG A 503 36.41 -28.89 -2.27
C ARG A 503 37.61 -28.34 -1.50
N ARG A 504 38.38 -29.23 -0.87
CA ARG A 504 39.56 -28.88 -0.08
C ARG A 504 40.75 -28.53 -0.97
N LEU A 505 41.49 -27.49 -0.62
CA LEU A 505 42.64 -26.99 -1.37
C LEU A 505 43.93 -26.97 -0.55
N ASP A 506 43.88 -26.54 0.71
CA ASP A 506 45.02 -26.45 1.65
C ASP A 506 46.21 -25.61 1.10
N LEU A 507 45.95 -24.49 0.44
CA LEU A 507 46.93 -23.63 -0.16
C LEU A 507 47.45 -22.60 0.85
N ALA A 508 48.72 -22.65 1.23
CA ALA A 508 49.33 -21.66 2.10
C ALA A 508 49.40 -20.29 1.40
N ALA A 509 48.95 -19.22 2.10
CA ALA A 509 48.95 -17.87 1.54
C ALA A 509 49.99 -16.94 2.19
N GLY A 510 50.64 -17.36 3.29
CA GLY A 510 51.53 -16.51 4.07
C GLY A 510 50.83 -15.74 5.19
N ASP A 511 51.58 -15.08 6.05
CA ASP A 511 51.11 -14.34 7.22
C ASP A 511 50.10 -15.13 8.10
N GLY A 512 50.32 -16.44 8.25
CA GLY A 512 49.41 -17.33 9.00
C GLY A 512 48.09 -17.63 8.30
N LEU A 513 47.89 -17.26 7.05
CA LEU A 513 46.69 -17.52 6.27
C LEU A 513 46.84 -18.69 5.33
N ALA A 514 45.78 -19.47 5.17
CA ALA A 514 45.67 -20.52 4.16
C ALA A 514 44.27 -20.48 3.51
N LEU A 515 44.23 -20.72 2.19
CA LEU A 515 42.99 -20.99 1.47
C LEU A 515 42.66 -22.46 1.64
N LEU A 516 41.75 -22.75 2.57
CA LEU A 516 41.40 -24.11 2.99
C LEU A 516 40.56 -24.85 1.96
N GLY A 517 39.65 -24.13 1.29
CA GLY A 517 38.74 -24.71 0.30
C GLY A 517 38.00 -23.68 -0.54
N ILE A 518 37.32 -24.22 -1.54
CA ILE A 518 36.47 -23.46 -2.46
C ILE A 518 35.15 -24.19 -2.69
N ASP A 519 34.09 -23.43 -2.77
CA ASP A 519 32.76 -23.89 -3.18
C ASP A 519 32.29 -22.99 -4.32
N ALA A 520 32.14 -23.55 -5.50
CA ALA A 520 31.69 -22.84 -6.70
C ALA A 520 30.94 -23.83 -7.61
N PRO A 521 29.71 -23.50 -8.02
CA PRO A 521 29.01 -24.30 -9.03
C PRO A 521 29.76 -24.20 -10.39
N PRO A 522 29.50 -25.12 -11.35
CA PRO A 522 30.04 -25.00 -12.69
C PRO A 522 29.71 -23.64 -13.30
N PRO A 523 30.72 -22.90 -13.84
CA PRO A 523 30.51 -21.58 -14.42
C PRO A 523 29.71 -21.65 -15.72
N GLN A 524 28.93 -20.62 -15.99
CA GLN A 524 28.20 -20.47 -17.24
C GLN A 524 28.61 -19.16 -17.91
N ALA A 525 28.95 -19.23 -19.19
CA ALA A 525 29.37 -18.06 -19.97
C ALA A 525 28.30 -16.95 -19.95
N GLY A 526 28.74 -15.73 -19.71
CA GLY A 526 27.82 -14.55 -19.65
C GLY A 526 26.92 -14.46 -18.42
N GLN A 527 27.05 -15.40 -17.49
CA GLN A 527 26.30 -15.37 -16.22
C GLN A 527 27.24 -15.01 -15.06
N PRO A 528 26.78 -14.25 -14.05
CA PRO A 528 27.54 -14.05 -12.83
C PRO A 528 27.82 -15.38 -12.13
N TRP A 529 29.08 -15.59 -11.76
CA TRP A 529 29.53 -16.84 -11.14
C TRP A 529 29.73 -16.68 -9.62
N PRO A 530 28.93 -17.30 -8.79
CA PRO A 530 29.12 -17.29 -7.35
C PRO A 530 30.30 -18.20 -6.98
N VAL A 531 31.22 -17.64 -6.22
CA VAL A 531 32.42 -18.34 -5.70
C VAL A 531 32.50 -18.05 -4.20
N ARG A 532 32.57 -19.11 -3.39
CA ARG A 532 32.81 -19.02 -1.96
C ARG A 532 34.18 -19.57 -1.63
N LEU A 533 35.02 -18.75 -1.04
CA LEU A 533 36.31 -19.13 -0.50
C LEU A 533 36.20 -19.47 0.99
N TYR A 534 36.98 -20.41 1.45
CA TYR A 534 37.13 -20.73 2.87
C TYR A 534 38.57 -20.49 3.28
N TRP A 535 38.80 -19.43 4.03
CA TRP A 535 40.06 -19.07 4.60
C TRP A 535 40.26 -19.72 5.96
N GLN A 536 41.49 -20.07 6.31
CA GLN A 536 41.86 -20.45 7.68
C GLN A 536 42.99 -19.56 8.16
N ALA A 537 42.82 -19.00 9.36
CA ALA A 537 43.90 -18.37 10.10
C ALA A 537 44.62 -19.47 10.89
N GLN A 538 45.80 -19.91 10.45
CA GLN A 538 46.65 -20.87 11.17
C GLN A 538 47.31 -20.20 12.39
N ALA A 539 47.63 -18.92 12.26
CA ALA A 539 48.02 -18.02 13.33
C ALA A 539 47.30 -16.68 13.12
N ARG A 540 47.22 -15.85 14.13
CA ARG A 540 46.63 -14.50 13.99
C ARG A 540 47.45 -13.70 12.96
N PRO A 541 46.84 -13.22 11.86
CA PRO A 541 47.54 -12.42 10.88
C PRO A 541 48.06 -11.11 11.46
N GLY A 542 49.25 -10.72 11.04
CA GLY A 542 49.88 -9.48 11.56
C GLY A 542 49.35 -8.21 10.93
N GLN A 543 48.63 -8.33 9.79
CA GLN A 543 48.18 -7.20 8.98
C GLN A 543 46.84 -7.49 8.32
N ASP A 544 46.24 -6.44 7.76
CA ASP A 544 45.01 -6.54 6.98
C ASP A 544 45.32 -6.75 5.52
N TRP A 545 44.72 -7.80 4.96
CA TRP A 545 44.89 -8.18 3.55
C TRP A 545 43.58 -7.98 2.77
N SER A 546 43.74 -7.39 1.59
CA SER A 546 42.71 -7.31 0.57
C SER A 546 42.71 -8.57 -0.31
N VAL A 547 41.57 -8.88 -0.89
CA VAL A 547 41.42 -10.06 -1.75
C VAL A 547 40.92 -9.64 -3.12
N SER A 548 41.58 -10.16 -4.18
CA SER A 548 41.15 -10.01 -5.57
C SER A 548 40.90 -11.39 -6.17
N LEU A 549 39.71 -11.63 -6.67
CA LEU A 549 39.37 -12.85 -7.40
C LEU A 549 39.30 -12.58 -8.89
N ARG A 550 39.93 -13.44 -9.68
CA ARG A 550 40.00 -13.37 -11.14
C ARG A 550 39.64 -14.73 -11.75
N PRO A 551 38.56 -14.83 -12.54
CA PRO A 551 38.29 -16.08 -13.26
C PRO A 551 39.41 -16.35 -14.28
N THR A 552 39.82 -17.59 -14.38
CA THR A 552 40.93 -18.00 -15.28
C THR A 552 40.47 -19.00 -16.33
N LEU A 553 41.15 -18.98 -17.50
CA LEU A 553 41.05 -19.99 -18.53
C LEU A 553 42.47 -20.41 -18.90
N HIS A 554 42.80 -21.69 -18.78
CA HIS A 554 44.13 -22.23 -18.96
C HIS A 554 45.21 -21.52 -18.10
N GLY A 555 44.82 -21.19 -16.85
CA GLY A 555 45.67 -20.52 -15.88
C GLY A 555 45.89 -19.01 -16.12
N GLN A 556 45.27 -18.42 -17.13
CA GLN A 556 45.37 -16.99 -17.44
C GLN A 556 44.08 -16.26 -17.04
N PRO A 557 44.14 -15.08 -16.39
CA PRO A 557 42.97 -14.28 -16.06
C PRO A 557 42.15 -13.92 -17.30
N LEU A 558 40.83 -14.11 -17.22
CA LEU A 558 39.92 -13.69 -18.29
C LEU A 558 39.95 -12.18 -18.46
N ARG A 559 39.74 -11.75 -19.71
CA ARG A 559 39.68 -10.35 -20.08
C ARG A 559 38.27 -9.97 -20.55
N GLY A 560 37.82 -8.78 -20.18
CA GLY A 560 36.60 -8.19 -20.67
C GLY A 560 36.73 -7.68 -22.11
N ALA A 561 35.67 -7.10 -22.63
CA ALA A 561 35.58 -6.63 -24.02
C ALA A 561 36.56 -5.49 -24.34
N ALA A 562 36.97 -4.68 -23.38
CA ALA A 562 37.95 -3.62 -23.53
C ALA A 562 39.40 -4.08 -23.19
N GLY A 563 39.62 -5.39 -22.96
CA GLY A 563 40.94 -5.97 -22.66
C GLY A 563 41.35 -5.90 -21.18
N GLU A 564 40.51 -5.34 -20.30
CA GLU A 564 40.71 -5.29 -18.86
C GLU A 564 40.62 -6.69 -18.22
N ILE A 565 41.31 -6.90 -17.12
CA ILE A 565 41.20 -8.16 -16.36
C ILE A 565 39.82 -8.16 -15.68
N VAL A 566 39.07 -9.26 -15.87
CA VAL A 566 37.86 -9.51 -15.13
C VAL A 566 38.25 -9.87 -13.70
N GLN A 567 37.79 -9.06 -12.72
CA GLN A 567 38.09 -9.28 -11.31
C GLN A 567 37.04 -8.72 -10.40
N GLN A 568 37.02 -9.23 -9.19
CA GLN A 568 36.27 -8.64 -8.05
C GLN A 568 37.22 -8.47 -6.89
N ASP A 569 37.34 -7.23 -6.42
CA ASP A 569 38.21 -6.85 -5.32
C ASP A 569 37.42 -6.59 -4.05
N ALA A 570 37.97 -6.97 -2.90
CA ALA A 570 37.46 -6.64 -1.60
C ALA A 570 38.60 -6.09 -0.71
N ALA A 571 38.37 -4.94 -0.07
CA ALA A 571 39.36 -4.34 0.83
C ALA A 571 39.69 -5.27 2.01
N HIS A 572 38.68 -6.01 2.49
CA HIS A 572 38.80 -7.08 3.47
C HIS A 572 37.88 -8.22 3.06
N PRO A 573 38.11 -9.46 3.51
CA PRO A 573 37.16 -10.57 3.35
C PRO A 573 35.78 -10.25 3.97
N VAL A 574 34.81 -11.11 3.70
CA VAL A 574 33.43 -11.00 4.17
C VAL A 574 32.80 -9.68 3.68
N HIS A 575 32.84 -9.47 2.37
CA HIS A 575 32.33 -8.26 1.70
C HIS A 575 32.94 -6.96 2.22
N GLY A 576 34.17 -6.99 2.70
CA GLY A 576 34.88 -5.84 3.27
C GLY A 576 34.65 -5.60 4.77
N ALA A 577 33.87 -6.46 5.43
CA ALA A 577 33.47 -6.24 6.83
C ALA A 577 34.40 -6.87 7.88
N TYR A 578 35.27 -7.82 7.48
CA TYR A 578 36.07 -8.58 8.44
C TYR A 578 37.58 -8.52 8.15
N PRO A 579 38.32 -7.52 8.68
CA PRO A 579 39.77 -7.41 8.54
C PRO A 579 40.48 -8.66 9.04
N THR A 580 41.50 -9.14 8.29
CA THR A 580 42.23 -10.38 8.60
C THR A 580 42.98 -10.32 9.94
N SER A 581 43.46 -9.15 10.36
CA SER A 581 44.13 -8.95 11.67
C SER A 581 43.22 -9.23 12.88
N ARG A 582 41.89 -9.31 12.68
CA ARG A 582 40.91 -9.63 13.71
C ARG A 582 40.64 -11.13 13.87
N TRP A 583 41.13 -11.97 12.94
CA TRP A 583 40.88 -13.41 12.95
C TRP A 583 41.67 -14.11 14.06
N GLN A 584 41.06 -15.13 14.62
CA GLN A 584 41.72 -15.95 15.64
C GLN A 584 42.43 -17.16 15.02
N ALA A 585 43.47 -17.66 15.70
CA ALA A 585 44.12 -18.87 15.30
C ALA A 585 43.13 -20.07 15.27
N GLY A 586 43.10 -20.83 14.21
CA GLY A 586 42.15 -21.91 13.97
C GLY A 586 40.82 -21.49 13.34
N GLU A 587 40.54 -20.22 13.24
CA GLU A 587 39.27 -19.70 12.67
C GLU A 587 39.20 -20.00 11.17
N VAL A 588 38.00 -20.49 10.76
CA VAL A 588 37.62 -20.70 9.34
C VAL A 588 36.61 -19.66 8.93
N VAL A 589 36.94 -18.82 7.96
CA VAL A 589 36.11 -17.70 7.49
C VAL A 589 35.61 -17.99 6.08
N ALA A 590 34.29 -18.01 5.87
CA ALA A 590 33.66 -18.06 4.57
C ALA A 590 33.61 -16.66 3.96
N ASP A 591 33.95 -16.55 2.66
CA ASP A 591 34.06 -15.27 1.95
C ASP A 591 33.47 -15.41 0.54
N ASP A 592 32.35 -14.72 0.29
CA ASP A 592 31.52 -14.85 -0.91
C ASP A 592 31.81 -13.78 -1.95
N TYR A 593 31.91 -14.21 -3.20
CA TYR A 593 32.12 -13.37 -4.36
C TYR A 593 31.11 -13.70 -5.47
N LEU A 594 30.84 -12.72 -6.33
CA LEU A 594 30.00 -12.89 -7.51
C LEU A 594 30.75 -12.35 -8.74
N LEU A 595 31.50 -13.22 -9.37
CA LEU A 595 32.38 -12.85 -10.49
C LEU A 595 31.54 -12.57 -11.74
N PRO A 596 31.66 -11.41 -12.38
CA PRO A 596 31.04 -11.17 -13.68
C PRO A 596 31.78 -12.01 -14.74
N LEU A 597 31.07 -12.86 -15.49
CA LEU A 597 31.68 -13.60 -16.58
C LEU A 597 31.33 -12.97 -17.92
N PRO A 598 32.32 -12.75 -18.82
CA PRO A 598 32.07 -12.32 -20.19
C PRO A 598 31.38 -13.44 -20.99
N ALA A 599 30.75 -13.07 -22.10
CA ALA A 599 30.29 -14.03 -23.10
C ALA A 599 31.53 -14.67 -23.76
N GLY A 600 31.60 -15.99 -23.75
CA GLY A 600 32.76 -16.72 -24.31
C GLY A 600 32.92 -18.08 -23.66
N ALA A 601 34.14 -18.63 -23.65
CA ALA A 601 34.44 -19.88 -22.98
C ALA A 601 34.30 -19.70 -21.46
N PRO A 602 33.62 -20.64 -20.74
CA PRO A 602 33.56 -20.58 -19.29
C PRO A 602 34.97 -20.74 -18.69
N PRO A 603 35.24 -20.11 -17.53
CA PRO A 603 36.51 -20.29 -16.83
C PRO A 603 36.68 -21.74 -16.35
N ASP A 604 37.95 -22.19 -16.27
CA ASP A 604 38.31 -23.49 -15.70
C ASP A 604 38.88 -23.40 -14.29
N GLY A 605 39.10 -22.17 -13.78
CA GLY A 605 39.60 -21.94 -12.43
C GLY A 605 39.47 -20.51 -11.97
N VAL A 606 39.99 -20.24 -10.76
CA VAL A 606 40.04 -18.91 -10.15
C VAL A 606 41.46 -18.62 -9.66
N GLN A 607 41.99 -17.47 -10.04
CA GLN A 607 43.18 -16.91 -9.40
C GLN A 607 42.73 -16.02 -8.22
N VAL A 608 43.29 -16.30 -7.05
CA VAL A 608 43.04 -15.54 -5.81
C VAL A 608 44.31 -14.80 -5.43
N VAL A 609 44.24 -13.48 -5.38
CA VAL A 609 45.37 -12.63 -5.02
C VAL A 609 45.11 -11.99 -3.67
N LEU A 610 45.99 -12.25 -2.69
CA LEU A 610 46.05 -11.48 -1.46
C LEU A 610 47.04 -10.34 -1.62
N TYR A 611 46.62 -9.14 -1.34
CA TYR A 611 47.44 -7.96 -1.50
C TYR A 611 47.12 -6.88 -0.46
N ARG A 612 48.00 -5.91 -0.33
CA ARG A 612 47.74 -4.67 0.40
C ARG A 612 48.19 -3.47 -0.41
N ARG A 613 47.54 -2.33 -0.13
CA ARG A 613 47.95 -1.04 -0.68
C ARG A 613 48.95 -0.40 0.29
N LEU A 614 50.11 -0.03 -0.23
CA LEU A 614 51.16 0.67 0.54
C LEU A 614 50.85 2.19 0.63
N ALA A 615 51.58 2.88 1.51
CA ALA A 615 51.40 4.32 1.74
C ALA A 615 51.71 5.18 0.52
N ASP A 616 52.60 4.69 -0.38
CA ASP A 616 52.94 5.32 -1.66
C ASP A 616 51.93 5.09 -2.77
N GLY A 617 50.87 4.33 -2.49
CA GLY A 617 49.80 3.99 -3.43
C GLY A 617 50.07 2.76 -4.27
N SER A 618 51.28 2.15 -4.17
CA SER A 618 51.62 0.87 -4.82
C SER A 618 50.92 -0.31 -4.13
N PHE A 619 50.98 -1.49 -4.79
CA PHE A 619 50.40 -2.71 -4.25
C PHE A 619 51.48 -3.74 -3.97
N GLU A 620 51.40 -4.39 -2.82
CA GLU A 620 52.25 -5.52 -2.46
C GLU A 620 51.36 -6.78 -2.40
N ASN A 621 51.76 -7.80 -3.16
CA ASN A 621 51.09 -9.10 -3.14
C ASN A 621 51.72 -9.99 -2.06
N LEU A 622 50.89 -10.52 -1.14
CA LEU A 622 51.32 -11.58 -0.23
C LEU A 622 51.36 -12.93 -0.94
N ALA A 623 50.31 -13.23 -1.68
CA ALA A 623 50.19 -14.50 -2.40
C ALA A 623 49.36 -14.34 -3.69
N VAL A 624 49.68 -15.21 -4.66
CA VAL A 624 48.87 -15.43 -5.87
C VAL A 624 48.60 -16.92 -5.95
N LEU A 625 47.36 -17.31 -5.61
CA LEU A 625 46.94 -18.71 -5.55
C LEU A 625 46.11 -19.04 -6.79
N GLN A 626 46.38 -20.22 -7.37
CA GLN A 626 45.59 -20.76 -8.48
C GLN A 626 44.73 -21.90 -7.95
N THR A 627 43.43 -21.85 -8.25
CA THR A 627 42.52 -22.96 -7.94
C THR A 627 42.15 -23.64 -9.25
N PRO A 628 42.15 -24.95 -9.28
CA PRO A 628 41.72 -25.69 -10.45
C PRO A 628 40.21 -25.64 -10.64
#